data_1ce3ea539e0f2251cb6668a7a124ee4d
#
_entry.id   1ce3ea539e0f2251cb6668a7a124ee4d
#
_cell.length_a   1.000
_cell.length_b   1.000
_cell.length_c   1.000
_cell.angle_alpha   90.00
_cell.angle_beta   90.00
_cell.angle_gamma   90.00
#
_symmetry.space_group_name_H-M   'P 1'
#
loop_
_entity.id
_entity.type
_entity.pdbx_description
1 polymer ?
#
loop_
_entity_poly.entity_id
_entity_poly.type
_entity_poly.pdbx_seq_one_letter_code
_entity_poly.pdbx_strand_id
1 'polypeptide(L)'
;RADLELLPYVLSTRAKITVPERRLPMPAALAHRFWMHRSPSLDRLLGRPDIVHGTNYVVPPTRCPQLVSVYDCWFLEHPDDVSDDVARSARLLRRAVGRGAHVVTCSAATSAQARTLLNTDRVHTVLLGPPPVSAAAERGDSNLDESNGDWPTGLSALAGGSPFILSLGTVERRKNVSQTVRAFARVADEHSTVNLVIAGAPGNDQAAVDKAIHQLPDAVQSRVVRLGSVENALKSRLLASASVLAYPSLDEGFGFPLLEAQQVGLPVVASTAGSIPEVAGSAALYSAPTDVDALAGNLHLAITSETVRTKLINQGHRNLERFSWASTADQLTQLYIDIVNGAAS
;
A
#
# COMPACT_ATOMS: atom_id res chain seq x y z
N ARG A 1 24.43 -10.79 -7.46
CA ARG A 1 24.57 -11.80 -8.53
C ARG A 1 25.66 -11.32 -9.46
N ALA A 2 26.47 -12.21 -10.00
CA ALA A 2 27.72 -11.91 -10.68
C ALA A 2 27.59 -11.05 -11.96
N ASP A 3 26.36 -10.88 -12.48
CA ASP A 3 26.14 -10.29 -13.81
C ASP A 3 25.36 -8.96 -13.79
N LEU A 4 25.09 -8.37 -12.63
CA LEU A 4 24.34 -7.14 -12.49
C LEU A 4 25.06 -6.15 -11.57
N GLU A 5 25.48 -5.01 -12.11
CA GLU A 5 25.99 -3.89 -11.33
C GLU A 5 24.85 -2.87 -11.12
N LEU A 6 24.50 -2.62 -9.87
CA LEU A 6 23.52 -1.59 -9.50
C LEU A 6 24.22 -0.26 -9.26
N LEU A 7 23.81 0.77 -10.01
CA LEU A 7 24.28 2.14 -9.86
C LEU A 7 23.14 3.01 -9.32
N PRO A 8 22.95 3.11 -8.00
CA PRO A 8 21.89 3.92 -7.43
C PRO A 8 22.04 5.39 -7.82
N TYR A 9 20.92 6.07 -8.06
CA TYR A 9 20.94 7.51 -8.30
C TYR A 9 19.87 8.23 -7.48
N VAL A 10 20.13 9.48 -7.18
CA VAL A 10 19.21 10.36 -6.47
C VAL A 10 19.03 11.69 -7.21
N LEU A 11 17.79 12.11 -7.34
CA LEU A 11 17.43 13.41 -7.89
C LEU A 11 17.18 14.39 -6.74
N SER A 12 18.26 15.02 -6.26
CA SER A 12 18.18 15.97 -5.13
C SER A 12 19.46 16.78 -5.01
N THR A 13 19.31 18.03 -4.57
CA THR A 13 20.44 18.88 -4.17
C THR A 13 20.82 18.71 -2.70
N ARG A 14 19.92 18.18 -1.85
CA ARG A 14 20.04 18.17 -0.39
C ARG A 14 19.99 16.78 0.26
N ALA A 15 19.65 15.73 -0.49
CA ALA A 15 19.59 14.38 0.09
C ALA A 15 20.94 14.00 0.71
N LYS A 16 20.91 13.45 1.91
CA LYS A 16 22.07 12.78 2.50
C LYS A 16 22.26 11.46 1.77
N ILE A 17 23.42 11.27 1.18
CA ILE A 17 23.77 10.04 0.48
C ILE A 17 24.42 9.10 1.49
N THR A 18 23.84 7.94 1.69
CA THR A 18 24.32 6.92 2.65
C THR A 18 25.06 5.76 1.98
N VAL A 19 24.91 5.64 0.66
CA VAL A 19 25.60 4.65 -0.19
C VAL A 19 26.23 5.39 -1.37
N PRO A 20 27.20 4.82 -2.10
CA PRO A 20 27.77 5.44 -3.29
C PRO A 20 26.71 5.57 -4.39
N GLU A 21 25.99 6.67 -4.36
CA GLU A 21 24.92 7.02 -5.30
C GLU A 21 25.38 8.09 -6.27
N ARG A 22 24.88 8.04 -7.49
CA ARG A 22 25.06 9.13 -8.45
C ARG A 22 24.03 10.22 -8.17
N ARG A 23 24.50 11.44 -7.98
CA ARG A 23 23.63 12.58 -7.74
C ARG A 23 23.31 13.30 -9.04
N LEU A 24 22.04 13.45 -9.33
CA LEU A 24 21.55 14.45 -10.28
C LEU A 24 21.28 15.73 -9.48
N PRO A 25 22.17 16.75 -9.57
CA PRO A 25 22.18 17.89 -8.64
C PRO A 25 21.12 18.93 -9.04
N MET A 26 19.86 18.52 -9.03
CA MET A 26 18.74 19.36 -9.39
C MET A 26 17.54 19.02 -8.47
N PRO A 27 16.78 20.03 -7.98
CA PRO A 27 15.53 19.77 -7.30
C PRO A 27 14.56 18.99 -8.21
N ALA A 28 13.90 17.98 -7.68
CA ALA A 28 13.02 17.11 -8.48
C ALA A 28 11.96 17.91 -9.27
N ALA A 29 11.33 18.91 -8.64
CA ALA A 29 10.32 19.74 -9.29
C ALA A 29 10.88 20.50 -10.53
N LEU A 30 12.12 21.00 -10.48
CA LEU A 30 12.77 21.66 -11.61
C LEU A 30 13.15 20.66 -12.70
N ALA A 31 13.70 19.50 -12.31
CA ALA A 31 14.02 18.43 -13.26
C ALA A 31 12.78 17.96 -13.99
N HIS A 32 11.70 17.67 -13.27
CA HIS A 32 10.43 17.24 -13.83
C HIS A 32 9.85 18.28 -14.79
N ARG A 33 9.91 19.58 -14.41
CA ARG A 33 9.46 20.68 -15.29
C ARG A 33 10.29 20.77 -16.57
N PHE A 34 11.63 20.60 -16.45
CA PHE A 34 12.53 20.61 -17.59
C PHE A 34 12.29 19.41 -18.52
N TRP A 35 12.10 18.20 -17.96
CA TRP A 35 11.87 16.97 -18.73
C TRP A 35 10.51 16.95 -19.44
N MET A 36 9.56 17.76 -19.00
CA MET A 36 8.30 17.96 -19.71
C MET A 36 8.48 18.62 -21.09
N HIS A 37 9.45 19.51 -21.22
CA HIS A 37 9.70 20.27 -22.47
C HIS A 37 10.88 19.73 -23.26
N ARG A 38 11.95 19.34 -22.57
CA ARG A 38 13.17 18.82 -23.18
C ARG A 38 13.53 17.50 -22.54
N SER A 39 14.18 16.62 -23.31
CA SER A 39 14.66 15.33 -22.84
C SER A 39 16.15 15.21 -23.17
N PRO A 40 17.01 15.89 -22.42
CA PRO A 40 18.45 15.71 -22.58
C PRO A 40 18.81 14.28 -22.21
N SER A 41 19.70 13.65 -22.96
CA SER A 41 20.23 12.35 -22.53
C SER A 41 21.08 12.53 -21.27
N LEU A 42 20.67 11.86 -20.19
CA LEU A 42 21.39 11.85 -18.91
C LEU A 42 22.33 10.66 -18.75
N ASP A 43 22.52 9.83 -19.79
CA ASP A 43 23.31 8.61 -19.76
C ASP A 43 24.71 8.82 -19.17
N ARG A 44 25.41 9.90 -19.55
CA ARG A 44 26.77 10.20 -19.03
C ARG A 44 26.75 10.52 -17.53
N LEU A 45 25.75 11.25 -17.06
CA LEU A 45 25.62 11.61 -15.64
C LEU A 45 25.24 10.40 -14.79
N LEU A 46 24.49 9.46 -15.38
CA LEU A 46 24.11 8.21 -14.74
C LEU A 46 25.16 7.09 -14.87
N GLY A 47 26.28 7.35 -15.58
CA GLY A 47 27.39 6.40 -15.71
C GLY A 47 27.31 5.48 -16.91
N ARG A 48 26.50 5.85 -17.91
CA ARG A 48 26.23 5.05 -19.12
C ARG A 48 25.68 3.67 -18.80
N PRO A 49 24.56 3.59 -18.06
CA PRO A 49 23.94 2.31 -17.76
C PRO A 49 23.35 1.66 -19.02
N ASP A 50 23.21 0.33 -18.98
CA ASP A 50 22.52 -0.43 -20.03
C ASP A 50 20.99 -0.26 -19.95
N ILE A 51 20.47 -0.01 -18.76
CA ILE A 51 19.07 0.29 -18.48
C ILE A 51 18.94 1.31 -17.33
N VAL A 52 17.92 2.15 -17.34
CA VAL A 52 17.57 3.03 -16.21
C VAL A 52 16.20 2.68 -15.67
N HIS A 53 16.13 2.46 -14.37
CA HIS A 53 14.88 2.17 -13.66
C HIS A 53 14.46 3.36 -12.78
N GLY A 54 13.31 3.95 -13.07
CA GLY A 54 12.62 4.92 -12.21
C GLY A 54 11.72 4.21 -11.23
N THR A 55 12.07 4.22 -9.96
CA THR A 55 11.40 3.42 -8.93
C THR A 55 10.12 4.05 -8.38
N ASN A 56 9.70 5.22 -8.87
CA ASN A 56 8.51 5.92 -8.38
C ASN A 56 7.90 6.81 -9.47
N TYR A 57 7.13 6.22 -10.38
CA TYR A 57 6.34 6.86 -11.44
C TYR A 57 7.12 7.72 -12.45
N VAL A 58 8.37 8.04 -12.20
CA VAL A 58 9.20 8.90 -13.06
C VAL A 58 10.55 8.26 -13.31
N VAL A 59 10.98 8.29 -14.57
CA VAL A 59 12.31 7.86 -15.00
C VAL A 59 13.05 9.01 -15.67
N PRO A 60 14.34 9.22 -15.38
CA PRO A 60 15.16 10.23 -16.08
C PRO A 60 15.23 9.95 -17.58
N PRO A 61 15.25 10.98 -18.43
CA PRO A 61 15.36 10.78 -19.87
C PRO A 61 16.76 10.28 -20.23
N THR A 62 16.84 9.13 -20.90
CA THR A 62 18.06 8.48 -21.39
C THR A 62 17.88 7.95 -22.79
N ARG A 63 18.97 7.54 -23.44
CA ARG A 63 18.93 6.82 -24.74
C ARG A 63 18.86 5.30 -24.54
N CYS A 64 19.41 4.81 -23.43
CA CYS A 64 19.27 3.40 -23.08
C CYS A 64 17.81 3.07 -22.74
N PRO A 65 17.43 1.79 -22.75
CA PRO A 65 16.12 1.33 -22.31
C PRO A 65 15.71 1.90 -20.94
N GLN A 66 14.44 2.13 -20.77
CA GLN A 66 13.88 2.68 -19.55
C GLN A 66 12.82 1.73 -18.97
N LEU A 67 12.86 1.55 -17.67
CA LEU A 67 11.82 0.88 -16.89
C LEU A 67 11.28 1.85 -15.85
N VAL A 68 9.97 1.85 -15.60
CA VAL A 68 9.37 2.69 -14.57
C VAL A 68 8.40 1.87 -13.72
N SER A 69 8.56 1.95 -12.37
CA SER A 69 7.62 1.35 -11.44
C SER A 69 6.33 2.18 -11.33
N VAL A 70 5.20 1.49 -11.46
CA VAL A 70 3.85 2.02 -11.23
C VAL A 70 3.18 1.16 -10.19
N TYR A 71 2.97 1.72 -9.00
CA TYR A 71 2.45 0.97 -7.85
C TYR A 71 0.93 0.95 -7.79
N ASP A 72 0.26 1.96 -8.30
CA ASP A 72 -1.19 2.03 -8.52
C ASP A 72 -1.49 2.95 -9.71
N CYS A 73 -2.73 2.94 -10.17
CA CYS A 73 -3.20 3.77 -11.29
C CYS A 73 -4.24 4.82 -10.86
N TRP A 74 -4.55 4.96 -9.56
CA TRP A 74 -5.55 5.88 -9.05
C TRP A 74 -5.37 7.31 -9.57
N PHE A 75 -4.13 7.80 -9.56
CA PHE A 75 -3.78 9.14 -10.02
C PHE A 75 -3.96 9.38 -11.52
N LEU A 76 -4.04 8.32 -12.32
CA LEU A 76 -4.32 8.39 -13.75
C LEU A 76 -5.81 8.43 -14.06
N GLU A 77 -6.63 7.78 -13.21
CA GLU A 77 -8.09 7.70 -13.33
C GLU A 77 -8.78 8.86 -12.63
N HIS A 78 -8.17 9.38 -11.55
CA HIS A 78 -8.73 10.45 -10.70
C HIS A 78 -7.78 11.65 -10.62
N PRO A 79 -7.52 12.35 -11.74
CA PRO A 79 -6.56 13.45 -11.80
C PRO A 79 -6.95 14.65 -10.91
N ASP A 80 -8.24 14.78 -10.57
CA ASP A 80 -8.74 15.86 -9.71
C ASP A 80 -8.53 15.58 -8.21
N ASP A 81 -8.24 14.31 -7.84
CA ASP A 81 -8.04 13.89 -6.45
C ASP A 81 -6.56 13.97 -6.01
N VAL A 82 -5.66 14.43 -6.89
CA VAL A 82 -4.21 14.40 -6.65
C VAL A 82 -3.57 15.79 -6.66
N SER A 83 -2.40 15.90 -6.01
CA SER A 83 -1.62 17.14 -6.01
C SER A 83 -1.00 17.43 -7.39
N ASP A 84 -0.64 18.70 -7.63
CA ASP A 84 0.04 19.15 -8.85
C ASP A 84 1.32 18.36 -9.15
N ASP A 85 2.06 17.93 -8.11
CA ASP A 85 3.28 17.15 -8.26
C ASP A 85 2.99 15.73 -8.77
N VAL A 86 1.93 15.11 -8.26
CA VAL A 86 1.46 13.80 -8.73
C VAL A 86 0.93 13.90 -10.16
N ALA A 87 0.13 14.94 -10.45
CA ALA A 87 -0.35 15.21 -11.81
C ALA A 87 0.80 15.46 -12.81
N ARG A 88 1.90 16.08 -12.35
CA ARG A 88 3.12 16.24 -13.16
C ARG A 88 3.80 14.90 -13.41
N SER A 89 3.89 14.05 -12.40
CA SER A 89 4.45 12.70 -12.52
C SER A 89 3.65 11.86 -13.51
N ALA A 90 2.31 11.95 -13.51
CA ALA A 90 1.44 11.30 -14.50
C ALA A 90 1.79 11.70 -15.94
N ARG A 91 2.01 13.00 -16.19
CA ARG A 91 2.40 13.49 -17.51
C ARG A 91 3.77 13.00 -17.95
N LEU A 92 4.74 12.95 -17.03
CA LEU A 92 6.09 12.41 -17.31
C LEU A 92 6.05 10.92 -17.59
N LEU A 93 5.26 10.16 -16.84
CA LEU A 93 5.02 8.73 -17.07
C LEU A 93 4.47 8.49 -18.49
N ARG A 94 3.37 9.16 -18.84
CA ARG A 94 2.78 9.06 -20.20
C ARG A 94 3.79 9.41 -21.30
N ARG A 95 4.65 10.41 -21.04
CA ARG A 95 5.71 10.80 -21.97
C ARG A 95 6.81 9.76 -22.09
N ALA A 96 7.24 9.14 -20.98
CA ALA A 96 8.25 8.07 -21.00
C ALA A 96 7.72 6.84 -21.74
N VAL A 97 6.50 6.41 -21.41
CA VAL A 97 5.82 5.27 -22.08
C VAL A 97 5.64 5.54 -23.57
N GLY A 98 5.18 6.72 -23.97
CA GLY A 98 5.06 7.11 -25.37
C GLY A 98 6.39 7.14 -26.15
N ARG A 99 7.53 7.06 -25.46
CA ARG A 99 8.88 6.92 -26.03
C ARG A 99 9.43 5.50 -25.97
N GLY A 100 8.61 4.56 -25.48
CA GLY A 100 8.96 3.15 -25.44
C GLY A 100 9.49 2.68 -24.10
N ALA A 101 9.33 3.44 -23.01
CA ALA A 101 9.66 2.94 -21.68
C ALA A 101 8.78 1.74 -21.33
N HIS A 102 9.39 0.74 -20.69
CA HIS A 102 8.68 -0.37 -20.06
C HIS A 102 8.11 0.07 -18.71
N VAL A 103 7.03 -0.56 -18.31
CA VAL A 103 6.36 -0.35 -17.02
C VAL A 103 6.46 -1.64 -16.23
N VAL A 104 6.79 -1.56 -14.94
CA VAL A 104 6.66 -2.67 -14.01
C VAL A 104 5.66 -2.29 -12.92
N THR A 105 4.74 -3.20 -12.65
CA THR A 105 3.71 -3.05 -11.61
C THR A 105 3.82 -4.17 -10.59
N CYS A 106 3.16 -4.00 -9.45
CA CYS A 106 3.23 -4.94 -8.34
C CYS A 106 2.07 -5.96 -8.29
N SER A 107 1.13 -5.89 -9.25
CA SER A 107 0.01 -6.82 -9.35
C SER A 107 -0.49 -6.96 -10.80
N ALA A 108 -1.15 -8.05 -11.12
CA ALA A 108 -1.78 -8.24 -12.42
C ALA A 108 -2.94 -7.25 -12.63
N ALA A 109 -3.68 -6.91 -11.57
CA ALA A 109 -4.73 -5.91 -11.60
C ALA A 109 -4.17 -4.54 -12.03
N THR A 110 -3.10 -4.06 -11.39
CA THR A 110 -2.44 -2.80 -11.77
C THR A 110 -1.83 -2.87 -13.16
N SER A 111 -1.31 -4.04 -13.58
CA SER A 111 -0.82 -4.23 -14.95
C SER A 111 -1.93 -4.04 -15.99
N ALA A 112 -3.11 -4.59 -15.74
CA ALA A 112 -4.25 -4.45 -16.64
C ALA A 112 -4.71 -2.99 -16.75
N GLN A 113 -4.82 -2.28 -15.61
CA GLN A 113 -5.12 -0.85 -15.59
C GLN A 113 -4.05 -0.03 -16.34
N ALA A 114 -2.76 -0.28 -16.06
CA ALA A 114 -1.66 0.43 -16.69
C ALA A 114 -1.63 0.24 -18.21
N ARG A 115 -1.88 -0.97 -18.72
CA ARG A 115 -1.99 -1.23 -20.16
C ARG A 115 -3.06 -0.35 -20.81
N THR A 116 -4.23 -0.31 -20.19
CA THR A 116 -5.37 0.47 -20.70
C THR A 116 -5.09 1.97 -20.61
N LEU A 117 -4.70 2.49 -19.45
CA LEU A 117 -4.58 3.92 -19.18
C LEU A 117 -3.36 4.58 -19.85
N LEU A 118 -2.31 3.79 -20.10
CA LEU A 118 -1.07 4.25 -20.74
C LEU A 118 -1.00 3.84 -22.21
N ASN A 119 -1.97 3.06 -22.70
CA ASN A 119 -2.04 2.55 -24.07
C ASN A 119 -0.72 1.89 -24.51
N THR A 120 -0.27 0.85 -23.77
CA THR A 120 0.97 0.15 -24.04
C THR A 120 0.91 -1.31 -23.58
N ASP A 121 1.52 -2.21 -24.34
CA ASP A 121 1.69 -3.62 -23.97
C ASP A 121 2.98 -3.89 -23.19
N ARG A 122 3.89 -2.90 -23.14
CA ARG A 122 5.18 -3.00 -22.41
C ARG A 122 4.98 -2.90 -20.89
N VAL A 123 4.09 -3.70 -20.35
CA VAL A 123 3.75 -3.73 -18.91
C VAL A 123 4.00 -5.11 -18.34
N HIS A 124 4.84 -5.17 -17.32
CA HIS A 124 5.29 -6.38 -16.67
C HIS A 124 4.82 -6.42 -15.21
N THR A 125 4.44 -7.59 -14.72
CA THR A 125 4.05 -7.78 -13.33
C THR A 125 5.18 -8.42 -12.55
N VAL A 126 5.60 -7.80 -11.45
CA VAL A 126 6.55 -8.34 -10.48
C VAL A 126 5.97 -8.19 -9.09
N LEU A 127 5.53 -9.29 -8.49
CA LEU A 127 4.97 -9.27 -7.14
C LEU A 127 6.02 -8.84 -6.12
N LEU A 128 5.60 -8.07 -5.11
CA LEU A 128 6.48 -7.63 -4.05
C LEU A 128 6.49 -8.63 -2.89
N GLY A 129 7.60 -8.70 -2.17
CA GLY A 129 7.65 -9.42 -0.90
C GLY A 129 6.82 -8.71 0.19
N PRO A 130 6.45 -9.41 1.27
CA PRO A 130 5.75 -8.79 2.39
C PRO A 130 6.67 -7.80 3.11
N PRO A 131 6.11 -6.78 3.79
CA PRO A 131 6.91 -5.91 4.65
C PRO A 131 7.66 -6.71 5.71
N PRO A 132 8.84 -6.28 6.14
CA PRO A 132 9.55 -6.96 7.22
C PRO A 132 8.72 -6.94 8.50
N VAL A 133 8.56 -8.09 9.12
CA VAL A 133 7.94 -8.20 10.44
C VAL A 133 8.84 -7.46 11.43
N SER A 134 8.26 -6.61 12.30
CA SER A 134 9.09 -6.00 13.34
C SER A 134 9.58 -7.09 14.29
N ALA A 135 10.83 -6.97 14.78
CA ALA A 135 11.44 -7.93 15.69
C ALA A 135 10.62 -8.19 16.99
N ALA A 136 9.65 -7.35 17.30
CA ALA A 136 8.69 -7.54 18.39
C ALA A 136 7.60 -8.58 18.04
N ALA A 137 7.18 -8.64 16.78
CA ALA A 137 6.21 -9.63 16.31
C ALA A 137 6.84 -11.02 16.12
N GLU A 138 8.13 -11.10 15.69
CA GLU A 138 8.85 -12.37 15.51
C GLU A 138 9.07 -13.12 16.82
N ARG A 139 9.18 -12.43 17.94
CA ARG A 139 9.47 -13.08 19.24
C ARG A 139 8.25 -13.74 19.87
N GLY A 140 7.08 -13.62 19.28
CA GLY A 140 5.85 -14.15 19.87
C GLY A 140 5.69 -13.64 21.32
N ASP A 141 6.28 -12.48 21.61
CA ASP A 141 6.24 -11.88 22.93
C ASP A 141 4.79 -11.46 23.22
N SER A 142 4.00 -12.46 23.59
CA SER A 142 2.80 -12.27 24.39
C SER A 142 3.13 -11.61 25.74
N ASN A 143 4.40 -11.53 26.09
CA ASN A 143 5.02 -10.69 27.09
C ASN A 143 5.45 -9.34 26.54
N LEU A 144 4.64 -8.68 25.71
CA LEU A 144 4.57 -7.23 25.78
C LEU A 144 4.07 -6.96 27.18
N ASP A 145 5.01 -6.63 28.07
CA ASP A 145 4.80 -6.38 29.47
C ASP A 145 3.52 -5.54 29.65
N GLU A 146 2.42 -6.22 30.02
CA GLU A 146 1.13 -5.57 30.27
C GLU A 146 1.27 -4.49 31.34
N SER A 147 2.36 -4.54 32.12
CA SER A 147 2.69 -3.63 33.20
C SER A 147 3.36 -2.32 32.76
N ASN A 148 3.92 -2.25 31.53
CA ASN A 148 4.60 -1.06 30.98
C ASN A 148 4.08 -0.60 29.63
N GLY A 149 2.93 -1.05 29.19
CA GLY A 149 2.35 -0.71 27.91
C GLY A 149 1.56 0.60 27.96
N ASP A 150 2.24 1.74 27.97
CA ASP A 150 1.59 3.03 27.70
C ASP A 150 0.96 3.03 26.29
N TRP A 151 -0.32 2.64 26.24
CA TRP A 151 -1.11 2.96 25.07
C TRP A 151 -1.25 4.49 24.99
N PRO A 152 -1.14 5.10 23.80
CA PRO A 152 -1.41 6.52 23.63
C PRO A 152 -2.72 6.92 24.28
N THR A 153 -2.80 8.14 24.81
CA THR A 153 -4.01 8.68 25.41
C THR A 153 -5.22 8.46 24.50
N GLY A 154 -6.26 7.80 24.97
CA GLY A 154 -7.44 7.38 24.18
C GLY A 154 -7.45 5.89 23.80
N LEU A 155 -6.34 5.16 23.90
CA LEU A 155 -6.29 3.69 23.72
C LEU A 155 -6.34 2.92 25.05
N SER A 156 -6.38 3.61 26.17
CA SER A 156 -6.49 2.98 27.50
C SER A 156 -7.73 2.06 27.64
N ALA A 157 -8.80 2.35 26.90
CA ALA A 157 -9.98 1.48 26.80
C ALA A 157 -9.67 0.14 26.12
N LEU A 158 -8.62 0.07 25.30
CA LEU A 158 -8.16 -1.15 24.61
C LEU A 158 -7.16 -1.94 25.46
N ALA A 159 -6.50 -1.30 26.43
CA ALA A 159 -5.56 -1.93 27.36
C ALA A 159 -6.24 -3.02 28.21
N GLY A 160 -7.56 -2.98 28.39
CA GLY A 160 -8.35 -4.01 29.06
C GLY A 160 -8.74 -5.20 28.19
N GLY A 161 -8.15 -5.35 27.00
CA GLY A 161 -8.47 -6.47 26.07
C GLY A 161 -9.78 -6.31 25.32
N SER A 162 -10.36 -5.11 25.26
CA SER A 162 -11.58 -4.87 24.46
C SER A 162 -11.33 -5.10 22.98
N PRO A 163 -12.20 -5.86 22.30
CA PRO A 163 -12.04 -6.14 20.87
C PRO A 163 -12.16 -4.86 20.05
N PHE A 164 -11.39 -4.75 18.96
CA PHE A 164 -11.50 -3.63 18.06
C PHE A 164 -11.30 -4.01 16.59
N ILE A 165 -11.98 -3.26 15.74
CA ILE A 165 -11.79 -3.25 14.30
C ILE A 165 -10.67 -2.25 13.99
N LEU A 166 -9.66 -2.66 13.22
CA LEU A 166 -8.57 -1.78 12.79
C LEU A 166 -8.82 -1.30 11.35
N SER A 167 -8.75 0.01 11.14
CA SER A 167 -8.62 0.64 9.82
C SER A 167 -7.23 1.26 9.72
N LEU A 168 -6.41 0.81 8.77
CA LEU A 168 -5.00 1.18 8.67
C LEU A 168 -4.67 1.81 7.31
N GLY A 169 -4.15 3.03 7.32
CA GLY A 169 -3.71 3.78 6.15
C GLY A 169 -4.13 5.25 6.16
N THR A 170 -3.51 6.07 5.33
CA THR A 170 -3.86 7.49 5.16
C THR A 170 -5.36 7.64 4.87
N VAL A 171 -6.01 8.63 5.47
CA VAL A 171 -7.45 8.90 5.30
C VAL A 171 -7.70 9.52 3.93
N GLU A 172 -7.51 8.71 2.91
CA GLU A 172 -7.73 9.07 1.50
C GLU A 172 -9.04 8.49 0.99
N ARG A 173 -9.66 9.17 0.02
CA ARG A 173 -10.89 8.72 -0.63
C ARG A 173 -10.79 7.28 -1.13
N ARG A 174 -9.65 6.93 -1.71
CA ARG A 174 -9.35 5.58 -2.20
C ARG A 174 -9.46 4.51 -1.10
N LYS A 175 -9.08 4.84 0.15
CA LYS A 175 -9.12 3.92 1.31
C LYS A 175 -10.52 3.70 1.88
N ASN A 176 -11.48 4.58 1.54
CA ASN A 176 -12.91 4.43 1.87
C ASN A 176 -13.18 4.23 3.38
N VAL A 177 -12.42 4.95 4.22
CA VAL A 177 -12.51 4.82 5.68
C VAL A 177 -13.91 5.16 6.21
N SER A 178 -14.60 6.10 5.54
CA SER A 178 -15.99 6.46 5.87
C SER A 178 -16.95 5.27 5.79
N GLN A 179 -16.69 4.31 4.89
CA GLN A 179 -17.46 3.07 4.79
C GLN A 179 -17.22 2.14 5.99
N THR A 180 -15.98 2.07 6.48
CA THR A 180 -15.66 1.34 7.72
C THR A 180 -16.44 1.91 8.90
N VAL A 181 -16.53 3.25 9.02
CA VAL A 181 -17.30 3.91 10.08
C VAL A 181 -18.79 3.54 10.00
N ARG A 182 -19.37 3.54 8.80
CA ARG A 182 -20.80 3.15 8.61
C ARG A 182 -21.05 1.67 8.92
N ALA A 183 -20.12 0.78 8.52
CA ALA A 183 -20.22 -0.63 8.86
C ALA A 183 -20.03 -0.86 10.37
N PHE A 184 -19.12 -0.12 11.00
CA PHE A 184 -18.93 -0.16 12.45
C PHE A 184 -20.22 0.21 13.21
N ALA A 185 -21.00 1.18 12.75
CA ALA A 185 -22.28 1.52 13.37
C ALA A 185 -23.16 0.27 13.57
N ARG A 186 -23.30 -0.57 12.53
CA ARG A 186 -24.09 -1.81 12.58
C ARG A 186 -23.50 -2.86 13.50
N VAL A 187 -22.18 -3.03 13.48
CA VAL A 187 -21.48 -3.94 14.39
C VAL A 187 -21.63 -3.47 15.84
N ALA A 188 -21.57 -2.16 16.07
CA ALA A 188 -21.68 -1.55 17.39
C ALA A 188 -23.05 -1.70 18.04
N ASP A 189 -24.12 -1.82 17.25
CA ASP A 189 -25.48 -2.08 17.73
C ASP A 189 -25.59 -3.48 18.34
N GLU A 190 -24.89 -4.47 17.77
CA GLU A 190 -24.90 -5.86 18.25
C GLU A 190 -23.81 -6.13 19.30
N HIS A 191 -22.72 -5.36 19.29
CA HIS A 191 -21.52 -5.58 20.12
C HIS A 191 -21.13 -4.31 20.86
N SER A 192 -21.63 -4.14 22.08
CA SER A 192 -21.43 -2.93 22.90
C SER A 192 -19.97 -2.69 23.33
N THR A 193 -19.10 -3.71 23.28
CA THR A 193 -17.68 -3.62 23.70
C THR A 193 -16.69 -3.44 22.56
N VAL A 194 -17.12 -3.60 21.29
CA VAL A 194 -16.24 -3.47 20.14
C VAL A 194 -15.94 -2.00 19.87
N ASN A 195 -14.70 -1.68 19.61
CA ASN A 195 -14.22 -0.33 19.24
C ASN A 195 -13.81 -0.29 17.77
N LEU A 196 -13.73 0.92 17.21
CA LEU A 196 -13.10 1.17 15.92
C LEU A 196 -11.84 2.00 16.11
N VAL A 197 -10.71 1.51 15.64
CA VAL A 197 -9.43 2.24 15.64
C VAL A 197 -9.07 2.61 14.21
N ILE A 198 -8.90 3.91 13.96
CA ILE A 198 -8.48 4.48 12.69
C ILE A 198 -7.03 4.99 12.86
N ALA A 199 -6.09 4.30 12.25
CA ALA A 199 -4.66 4.61 12.31
C ALA A 199 -4.15 5.01 10.92
N GLY A 200 -3.86 6.28 10.72
CA GLY A 200 -3.35 6.82 9.46
C GLY A 200 -3.32 8.34 9.43
N ALA A 201 -2.42 8.88 8.61
CA ALA A 201 -2.32 10.31 8.42
C ALA A 201 -3.64 10.92 7.90
N PRO A 202 -3.96 12.18 8.26
CA PRO A 202 -5.02 12.91 7.59
C PRO A 202 -4.77 13.00 6.08
N GLY A 203 -5.85 12.88 5.30
CA GLY A 203 -5.80 12.93 3.85
C GLY A 203 -7.04 13.63 3.26
N ASN A 204 -7.29 13.41 1.97
CA ASN A 204 -8.32 14.10 1.22
C ASN A 204 -9.77 13.63 1.51
N ASP A 205 -9.97 12.60 2.35
CA ASP A 205 -11.30 12.09 2.75
C ASP A 205 -11.68 12.42 4.21
N GLN A 206 -10.90 13.26 4.87
CA GLN A 206 -11.08 13.58 6.29
C GLN A 206 -12.49 14.08 6.61
N ALA A 207 -13.04 14.97 5.78
CA ALA A 207 -14.37 15.54 5.97
C ALA A 207 -15.49 14.49 5.86
N ALA A 208 -15.34 13.50 4.97
CA ALA A 208 -16.31 12.41 4.84
C ALA A 208 -16.28 11.46 6.04
N VAL A 209 -15.09 11.19 6.58
CA VAL A 209 -14.92 10.40 7.80
C VAL A 209 -15.50 11.14 9.00
N ASP A 210 -15.21 12.44 9.17
CA ASP A 210 -15.76 13.28 10.24
C ASP A 210 -17.30 13.28 10.20
N LYS A 211 -17.86 13.48 9.02
CA LYS A 211 -19.31 13.42 8.81
C LYS A 211 -19.89 12.06 9.20
N ALA A 212 -19.25 10.96 8.79
CA ALA A 212 -19.71 9.63 9.11
C ALA A 212 -19.70 9.37 10.64
N ILE A 213 -18.65 9.82 11.33
CA ILE A 213 -18.55 9.71 12.80
C ILE A 213 -19.65 10.54 13.49
N HIS A 214 -19.85 11.79 13.08
CA HIS A 214 -20.89 12.68 13.68
C HIS A 214 -22.32 12.16 13.45
N GLN A 215 -22.53 11.27 12.49
CA GLN A 215 -23.84 10.64 12.25
C GLN A 215 -24.09 9.43 13.16
N LEU A 216 -23.10 8.96 13.92
CA LEU A 216 -23.27 7.88 14.89
C LEU A 216 -23.97 8.39 16.16
N PRO A 217 -24.70 7.54 16.90
CA PRO A 217 -25.15 7.86 18.25
C PRO A 217 -23.96 8.18 19.17
N ASP A 218 -24.11 9.08 20.13
CA ASP A 218 -23.02 9.52 21.02
C ASP A 218 -22.29 8.35 21.71
N ALA A 219 -23.03 7.35 22.16
CA ALA A 219 -22.48 6.15 22.77
C ALA A 219 -21.61 5.32 21.81
N VAL A 220 -21.84 5.41 20.50
CA VAL A 220 -21.04 4.74 19.46
C VAL A 220 -19.88 5.62 19.05
N GLN A 221 -20.07 6.95 18.96
CA GLN A 221 -18.99 7.90 18.68
C GLN A 221 -17.83 7.76 19.67
N SER A 222 -18.13 7.59 20.97
CA SER A 222 -17.12 7.45 22.02
C SER A 222 -16.22 6.21 21.87
N ARG A 223 -16.64 5.23 21.02
CA ARG A 223 -15.89 4.02 20.71
C ARG A 223 -15.07 4.11 19.41
N VAL A 224 -15.04 5.28 18.76
CA VAL A 224 -14.20 5.53 17.59
C VAL A 224 -12.93 6.25 18.03
N VAL A 225 -11.80 5.59 17.93
CA VAL A 225 -10.50 6.11 18.29
C VAL A 225 -9.72 6.47 17.03
N ARG A 226 -9.23 7.71 16.95
CA ARG A 226 -8.45 8.22 15.81
C ARG A 226 -7.04 8.55 16.28
N LEU A 227 -6.05 7.90 15.69
CA LEU A 227 -4.64 8.03 16.12
C LEU A 227 -3.81 8.97 15.25
N GLY A 228 -4.29 9.31 14.04
CA GLY A 228 -3.44 9.98 13.07
C GLY A 228 -2.30 9.07 12.58
N SER A 229 -1.18 9.66 12.19
CA SER A 229 0.02 8.91 11.81
C SER A 229 0.58 8.13 12.99
N VAL A 230 0.88 6.86 12.78
CA VAL A 230 1.46 5.98 13.80
C VAL A 230 2.84 5.50 13.37
N GLU A 231 3.75 5.37 14.32
CA GLU A 231 5.07 4.79 14.11
C GLU A 231 4.99 3.26 13.94
N ASN A 232 6.02 2.65 13.34
CA ASN A 232 6.04 1.22 13.04
C ASN A 232 5.83 0.34 14.27
N ALA A 233 6.36 0.71 15.42
CA ALA A 233 6.18 -0.04 16.68
C ALA A 233 4.70 -0.08 17.09
N LEU A 234 4.02 1.07 17.10
CA LEU A 234 2.59 1.14 17.41
C LEU A 234 1.74 0.45 16.35
N LYS A 235 2.09 0.60 15.06
CA LYS A 235 1.41 -0.12 13.97
C LYS A 235 1.47 -1.64 14.18
N SER A 236 2.63 -2.18 14.53
CA SER A 236 2.80 -3.62 14.79
C SER A 236 1.97 -4.09 15.98
N ARG A 237 1.90 -3.29 17.06
CA ARG A 237 1.04 -3.59 18.22
C ARG A 237 -0.44 -3.58 17.84
N LEU A 238 -0.88 -2.57 17.08
CA LEU A 238 -2.27 -2.49 16.61
C LEU A 238 -2.65 -3.72 15.78
N LEU A 239 -1.81 -4.12 14.84
CA LEU A 239 -2.03 -5.31 14.01
C LEU A 239 -2.08 -6.59 14.86
N ALA A 240 -1.19 -6.76 15.82
CA ALA A 240 -1.15 -7.93 16.69
C ALA A 240 -2.32 -8.00 17.69
N SER A 241 -2.91 -6.85 18.07
CA SER A 241 -3.95 -6.78 19.09
C SER A 241 -5.36 -6.63 18.53
N ALA A 242 -5.51 -6.27 17.25
CA ALA A 242 -6.82 -6.10 16.61
C ALA A 242 -7.57 -7.43 16.50
N SER A 243 -8.91 -7.36 16.51
CA SER A 243 -9.77 -8.51 16.25
C SER A 243 -9.94 -8.79 14.76
N VAL A 244 -9.92 -7.72 13.94
CA VAL A 244 -10.07 -7.79 12.48
C VAL A 244 -9.52 -6.53 11.83
N LEU A 245 -8.89 -6.67 10.65
CA LEU A 245 -8.55 -5.57 9.77
C LEU A 245 -9.72 -5.31 8.81
N ALA A 246 -10.25 -4.08 8.80
CA ALA A 246 -11.21 -3.60 7.81
C ALA A 246 -10.46 -2.87 6.67
N TYR A 247 -10.62 -3.36 5.44
CA TYR A 247 -9.89 -2.85 4.27
C TYR A 247 -10.80 -2.67 3.05
N PRO A 248 -11.83 -1.78 3.14
CA PRO A 248 -12.84 -1.60 2.09
C PRO A 248 -12.41 -0.64 0.98
N SER A 249 -11.11 -0.58 0.64
CA SER A 249 -10.57 0.34 -0.35
C SER A 249 -11.32 0.27 -1.69
N LEU A 250 -11.45 1.41 -2.36
CA LEU A 250 -12.06 1.53 -3.70
C LEU A 250 -11.10 1.04 -4.80
N ASP A 251 -9.81 1.11 -4.53
CA ASP A 251 -8.75 0.59 -5.40
C ASP A 251 -7.45 0.44 -4.61
N GLU A 252 -6.63 -0.53 -4.99
CA GLU A 252 -5.28 -0.74 -4.48
C GLU A 252 -4.36 -1.28 -5.57
N GLY A 253 -3.12 -0.81 -5.55
CA GLY A 253 -2.12 -1.35 -6.44
C GLY A 253 -1.49 -2.64 -5.94
N PHE A 254 -1.37 -2.82 -4.60
CA PHE A 254 -0.88 -4.04 -3.97
C PHE A 254 -1.62 -4.34 -2.66
N GLY A 255 -1.49 -3.48 -1.66
CA GLY A 255 -2.17 -3.67 -0.37
C GLY A 255 -1.29 -4.34 0.69
N PHE A 256 -0.13 -3.77 0.97
CA PHE A 256 0.76 -4.25 2.05
C PHE A 256 0.05 -4.53 3.39
N PRO A 257 -0.92 -3.71 3.86
CA PRO A 257 -1.64 -4.01 5.10
C PRO A 257 -2.32 -5.38 5.13
N LEU A 258 -2.70 -5.93 3.98
CA LEU A 258 -3.27 -7.28 3.89
C LEU A 258 -2.25 -8.35 4.28
N LEU A 259 -1.03 -8.23 3.75
CA LEU A 259 0.06 -9.16 4.06
C LEU A 259 0.58 -8.95 5.49
N GLU A 260 0.64 -7.71 5.97
CA GLU A 260 0.98 -7.39 7.37
C GLU A 260 0.00 -8.03 8.36
N ALA A 261 -1.31 -7.97 8.06
CA ALA A 261 -2.33 -8.64 8.86
C ALA A 261 -2.16 -10.17 8.84
N GLN A 262 -1.94 -10.75 7.66
CA GLN A 262 -1.72 -12.20 7.52
C GLN A 262 -0.46 -12.70 8.26
N GLN A 263 0.61 -11.89 8.30
CA GLN A 263 1.85 -12.23 9.03
C GLN A 263 1.64 -12.39 10.53
N VAL A 264 0.73 -11.62 11.11
CA VAL A 264 0.41 -11.67 12.54
C VAL A 264 -0.85 -12.50 12.86
N GLY A 265 -1.41 -13.18 11.87
CA GLY A 265 -2.63 -13.97 12.04
C GLY A 265 -3.88 -13.12 12.32
N LEU A 266 -3.93 -11.88 11.85
CA LEU A 266 -5.10 -11.02 11.97
C LEU A 266 -6.08 -11.30 10.84
N PRO A 267 -7.36 -11.67 11.13
CA PRO A 267 -8.39 -11.82 10.12
C PRO A 267 -8.60 -10.54 9.30
N VAL A 268 -8.89 -10.69 8.02
CA VAL A 268 -9.09 -9.58 7.09
C VAL A 268 -10.51 -9.59 6.54
N VAL A 269 -11.14 -8.42 6.54
CA VAL A 269 -12.37 -8.15 5.78
C VAL A 269 -12.05 -7.03 4.79
N ALA A 270 -12.19 -7.31 3.50
CA ALA A 270 -11.69 -6.44 2.44
C ALA A 270 -12.72 -6.25 1.32
N SER A 271 -12.46 -5.27 0.46
CA SER A 271 -13.24 -5.11 -0.78
C SER A 271 -12.75 -6.05 -1.88
N THR A 272 -13.57 -6.16 -2.94
CA THR A 272 -13.23 -6.88 -4.18
C THR A 272 -12.52 -5.99 -5.20
N ALA A 273 -12.04 -4.80 -4.83
CA ALA A 273 -11.51 -3.81 -5.76
C ALA A 273 -9.98 -3.97 -6.01
N GLY A 274 -9.55 -3.57 -7.20
CA GLY A 274 -8.13 -3.51 -7.58
C GLY A 274 -7.39 -4.81 -7.37
N SER A 275 -6.19 -4.73 -6.78
CA SER A 275 -5.34 -5.88 -6.48
C SER A 275 -5.73 -6.65 -5.21
N ILE A 276 -6.71 -6.20 -4.44
CA ILE A 276 -7.05 -6.77 -3.13
C ILE A 276 -7.32 -8.28 -3.19
N PRO A 277 -8.17 -8.79 -4.11
CA PRO A 277 -8.41 -10.24 -4.20
C PRO A 277 -7.17 -11.03 -4.65
N GLU A 278 -6.34 -10.44 -5.51
CA GLU A 278 -5.09 -11.05 -5.98
C GLU A 278 -4.10 -11.21 -4.83
N VAL A 279 -3.95 -10.18 -3.99
CA VAL A 279 -2.96 -10.13 -2.91
C VAL A 279 -3.45 -10.89 -1.67
N ALA A 280 -4.69 -10.68 -1.23
CA ALA A 280 -5.21 -11.37 -0.05
C ALA A 280 -5.60 -12.84 -0.31
N GLY A 281 -5.84 -13.22 -1.56
CA GLY A 281 -6.20 -14.58 -1.94
C GLY A 281 -7.50 -15.04 -1.27
N SER A 282 -7.52 -16.26 -0.76
CA SER A 282 -8.67 -16.80 0.00
C SER A 282 -8.67 -16.40 1.49
N ALA A 283 -7.70 -15.60 1.93
CA ALA A 283 -7.47 -15.26 3.33
C ALA A 283 -8.20 -13.98 3.79
N ALA A 284 -9.29 -13.61 3.11
CA ALA A 284 -10.15 -12.51 3.49
C ALA A 284 -11.62 -12.84 3.26
N LEU A 285 -12.51 -12.21 4.02
CA LEU A 285 -13.91 -12.09 3.67
C LEU A 285 -14.09 -10.87 2.76
N TYR A 286 -14.86 -11.01 1.70
CA TYR A 286 -14.98 -9.98 0.67
C TYR A 286 -16.39 -9.38 0.59
N SER A 287 -16.45 -8.08 0.31
CA SER A 287 -17.67 -7.37 -0.05
C SER A 287 -17.40 -6.38 -1.19
N ALA A 288 -18.44 -5.96 -1.90
CA ALA A 288 -18.27 -4.82 -2.79
C ALA A 288 -17.88 -3.58 -1.98
N PRO A 289 -17.00 -2.70 -2.49
CA PRO A 289 -16.49 -1.55 -1.72
C PRO A 289 -17.57 -0.55 -1.27
N THR A 290 -18.75 -0.58 -1.90
CA THR A 290 -19.91 0.27 -1.56
C THR A 290 -20.97 -0.43 -0.72
N ASP A 291 -20.82 -1.74 -0.46
CA ASP A 291 -21.81 -2.53 0.28
C ASP A 291 -21.50 -2.51 1.79
N VAL A 292 -22.15 -1.57 2.50
CA VAL A 292 -21.99 -1.41 3.96
C VAL A 292 -22.51 -2.62 4.71
N ASP A 293 -23.62 -3.22 4.24
CA ASP A 293 -24.28 -4.33 4.94
C ASP A 293 -23.44 -5.61 4.88
N ALA A 294 -22.92 -5.93 3.69
CA ALA A 294 -21.99 -7.06 3.53
C ALA A 294 -20.67 -6.83 4.31
N LEU A 295 -20.14 -5.59 4.31
CA LEU A 295 -18.96 -5.26 5.09
C LEU A 295 -19.21 -5.47 6.59
N ALA A 296 -20.33 -4.99 7.11
CA ALA A 296 -20.70 -5.14 8.53
C ALA A 296 -20.92 -6.63 8.91
N GLY A 297 -21.64 -7.39 8.09
CA GLY A 297 -21.85 -8.82 8.30
C GLY A 297 -20.54 -9.61 8.29
N ASN A 298 -19.62 -9.30 7.41
CA ASN A 298 -18.31 -9.92 7.36
C ASN A 298 -17.44 -9.55 8.60
N LEU A 299 -17.48 -8.29 9.06
CA LEU A 299 -16.84 -7.86 10.29
C LEU A 299 -17.40 -8.60 11.51
N HIS A 300 -18.74 -8.71 11.62
CA HIS A 300 -19.41 -9.48 12.65
C HIS A 300 -18.92 -10.95 12.65
N LEU A 301 -18.92 -11.63 11.50
CA LEU A 301 -18.42 -13.00 11.37
C LEU A 301 -16.96 -13.15 11.80
N ALA A 302 -16.08 -12.23 11.37
CA ALA A 302 -14.67 -12.27 11.71
C ALA A 302 -14.43 -12.05 13.23
N ILE A 303 -15.30 -11.32 13.91
CA ILE A 303 -15.21 -11.07 15.36
C ILE A 303 -15.79 -12.25 16.16
N THR A 304 -16.91 -12.82 15.75
CA THR A 304 -17.69 -13.76 16.56
C THR A 304 -17.44 -15.23 16.27
N SER A 305 -17.07 -15.57 15.02
CA SER A 305 -16.91 -16.97 14.61
C SER A 305 -15.45 -17.44 14.67
N GLU A 306 -15.12 -18.24 15.68
CA GLU A 306 -13.79 -18.87 15.81
C GLU A 306 -13.43 -19.74 14.60
N THR A 307 -14.39 -20.46 14.04
CA THR A 307 -14.19 -21.26 12.83
C THR A 307 -13.78 -20.42 11.64
N VAL A 308 -14.43 -19.26 11.44
CA VAL A 308 -14.08 -18.32 10.36
C VAL A 308 -12.69 -17.73 10.60
N ARG A 309 -12.41 -17.28 11.82
CA ARG A 309 -11.10 -16.72 12.18
C ARG A 309 -9.97 -17.72 11.92
N THR A 310 -10.08 -18.92 12.46
CA THR A 310 -9.08 -20.00 12.28
C THR A 310 -8.86 -20.31 10.80
N LYS A 311 -9.94 -20.37 10.02
CA LYS A 311 -9.85 -20.58 8.56
C LYS A 311 -9.07 -19.45 7.88
N LEU A 312 -9.41 -18.19 8.16
CA LEU A 312 -8.75 -17.02 7.55
C LEU A 312 -7.26 -16.94 7.92
N ILE A 313 -6.92 -17.20 9.18
CA ILE A 313 -5.53 -17.23 9.66
C ILE A 313 -4.72 -18.30 8.92
N ASN A 314 -5.23 -19.52 8.86
CA ASN A 314 -4.55 -20.62 8.16
C ASN A 314 -4.39 -20.36 6.65
N GLN A 315 -5.39 -19.74 6.03
CA GLN A 315 -5.31 -19.33 4.63
C GLN A 315 -4.31 -18.18 4.44
N GLY A 316 -4.21 -17.25 5.40
CA GLY A 316 -3.24 -16.15 5.40
C GLY A 316 -1.80 -16.66 5.41
N HIS A 317 -1.47 -17.57 6.31
CA HIS A 317 -0.14 -18.17 6.37
C HIS A 317 0.25 -18.85 5.06
N ARG A 318 -0.65 -19.62 4.44
CA ARG A 318 -0.41 -20.23 3.13
C ARG A 318 -0.28 -19.22 2.01
N ASN A 319 -1.07 -18.14 2.06
CA ASN A 319 -1.02 -17.09 1.06
C ASN A 319 0.33 -16.35 1.05
N LEU A 320 0.94 -16.15 2.23
CA LEU A 320 2.23 -15.48 2.37
C LEU A 320 3.37 -16.21 1.64
N GLU A 321 3.28 -17.52 1.47
CA GLU A 321 4.28 -18.32 0.73
C GLU A 321 4.45 -17.87 -0.74
N ARG A 322 3.45 -17.17 -1.29
CA ARG A 322 3.48 -16.63 -2.66
C ARG A 322 4.37 -15.39 -2.80
N PHE A 323 4.72 -14.76 -1.70
CA PHE A 323 5.37 -13.44 -1.68
C PHE A 323 6.76 -13.52 -1.06
N SER A 324 7.78 -13.07 -1.80
CA SER A 324 9.16 -13.11 -1.35
C SER A 324 9.99 -12.02 -2.02
N TRP A 325 10.73 -11.26 -1.24
CA TRP A 325 11.67 -10.27 -1.78
C TRP A 325 12.79 -10.91 -2.61
N ALA A 326 13.15 -12.16 -2.32
CA ALA A 326 14.10 -12.90 -3.15
C ALA A 326 13.52 -13.15 -4.55
N SER A 327 12.27 -13.62 -4.61
CA SER A 327 11.55 -13.82 -5.88
C SER A 327 11.34 -12.48 -6.62
N THR A 328 10.99 -11.41 -5.91
CA THR A 328 10.88 -10.06 -6.49
C THR A 328 12.19 -9.64 -7.15
N ALA A 329 13.31 -9.81 -6.44
CA ALA A 329 14.64 -9.45 -6.96
C ALA A 329 15.03 -10.30 -8.17
N ASP A 330 14.70 -11.60 -8.17
CA ASP A 330 15.00 -12.50 -9.26
C ASP A 330 14.22 -12.13 -10.52
N GLN A 331 12.91 -11.92 -10.38
CA GLN A 331 12.05 -11.53 -11.50
C GLN A 331 12.45 -10.16 -12.06
N LEU A 332 12.77 -9.19 -11.20
CA LEU A 332 13.22 -7.87 -11.64
C LEU A 332 14.58 -7.93 -12.35
N THR A 333 15.50 -8.76 -11.86
CA THR A 333 16.81 -8.99 -12.52
C THR A 333 16.60 -9.58 -13.90
N GLN A 334 15.76 -10.61 -14.03
CA GLN A 334 15.46 -11.20 -15.32
C GLN A 334 14.81 -10.20 -16.27
N LEU A 335 13.88 -9.39 -15.78
CA LEU A 335 13.24 -8.33 -16.57
C LEU A 335 14.26 -7.31 -17.10
N TYR A 336 15.25 -6.90 -16.30
CA TYR A 336 16.31 -6.02 -16.79
C TYR A 336 17.10 -6.65 -17.95
N ILE A 337 17.48 -7.92 -17.81
CA ILE A 337 18.22 -8.65 -18.85
C ILE A 337 17.37 -8.76 -20.12
N ASP A 338 16.09 -9.09 -20.01
CA ASP A 338 15.20 -9.27 -21.15
C ASP A 338 14.97 -7.93 -21.89
N ILE A 339 14.82 -6.82 -21.15
CA ILE A 339 14.66 -5.49 -21.74
C ILE A 339 15.94 -5.07 -22.49
N VAL A 340 17.11 -5.26 -21.90
CA VAL A 340 18.39 -4.91 -22.52
C VAL A 340 18.65 -5.72 -23.79
N ASN A 341 18.29 -7.01 -23.78
CA ASN A 341 18.46 -7.91 -24.92
C ASN A 341 17.33 -7.77 -25.98
N GLY A 342 16.32 -6.91 -25.74
CA GLY A 342 15.19 -6.76 -26.64
C GLY A 342 14.23 -7.95 -26.66
N ALA A 343 14.28 -8.82 -25.64
CA ALA A 343 13.44 -10.01 -25.52
C ALA A 343 12.15 -9.76 -24.73
N ALA A 344 12.05 -8.64 -23.99
CA ALA A 344 10.86 -8.26 -23.25
C ALA A 344 9.82 -7.65 -24.21
N SER A 345 8.77 -8.38 -24.53
CA SER A 345 7.63 -7.95 -25.34
C SER A 345 6.47 -7.49 -24.46
#